data_e5cf4a5e188590a29f3c40b96c3318d7
#
_entry.id   e5cf4a5e188590a29f3c40b96c3318d7
#
_cell.length_a   1.000
_cell.length_b   1.000
_cell.length_c   1.000
_cell.angle_alpha   90.00
_cell.angle_beta   90.00
_cell.angle_gamma   90.00
#
_symmetry.space_group_name_H-M   'P 1'
#
loop_
_entity.id
_entity.type
_entity.pdbx_description
1 polymer ?
#
loop_
_entity_poly.entity_id
_entity_poly.type
_entity_poly.pdbx_seq_one_letter_code
_entity_poly.pdbx_strand_id
1 'polypeptide(L)' 'MIKDWVLVGSSRTGIDLEVKKGLLAENHQIQAVVMNKKVSAYDLGVWELYVHEKDSEEAKIALAWD' A
#
# COMPACT_ATOMS: atom_id res chain seq x y z
N MET A 1 6.07 9.08 11.56
CA MET A 1 6.68 8.06 10.69
C MET A 1 6.50 6.69 11.31
N ILE A 2 6.03 5.75 10.54
CA ILE A 2 5.79 4.39 11.02
C ILE A 2 7.07 3.59 10.91
N LYS A 3 7.56 3.14 12.05
CA LYS A 3 8.78 2.36 12.10
C LYS A 3 8.51 0.95 11.58
N ASP A 4 9.43 0.42 10.80
CA ASP A 4 9.35 -0.94 10.26
C ASP A 4 8.30 -1.12 9.17
N TRP A 5 7.69 -0.05 8.71
CA TRP A 5 6.73 -0.10 7.62
C TRP A 5 7.31 0.62 6.41
N VAL A 6 7.11 0.03 5.24
CA VAL A 6 7.70 0.53 4.00
C VAL A 6 6.60 0.80 2.99
N LEU A 7 6.68 1.95 2.34
CA LEU A 7 5.75 2.30 1.26
C LEU A 7 6.02 1.43 0.04
N VAL A 8 5.00 0.74 -0.43
CA VAL A 8 5.14 -0.12 -1.61
C VAL A 8 4.20 0.26 -2.75
N GLY A 9 3.29 1.18 -2.53
CA GLY A 9 2.41 1.63 -3.59
C GLY A 9 1.65 2.87 -3.21
N SER A 10 1.19 3.59 -4.21
CA SER A 10 0.36 4.76 -3.99
C SER A 10 -0.66 4.87 -5.12
N SER A 11 -1.78 5.53 -4.85
CA SER A 11 -2.82 5.68 -5.83
C SER A 11 -3.68 6.87 -5.47
N ARG A 12 -4.40 7.38 -6.45
CA ARG A 12 -5.37 8.44 -6.21
C ARG A 12 -6.67 7.91 -5.64
N THR A 13 -6.89 6.60 -5.72
CA THR A 13 -8.12 5.98 -5.23
C THR A 13 -7.78 4.94 -4.18
N GLY A 14 -8.52 4.96 -3.08
CA GLY A 14 -8.33 3.96 -2.04
C GLY A 14 -8.73 2.57 -2.48
N ILE A 15 -9.71 2.48 -3.39
CA ILE A 15 -10.20 1.19 -3.88
C ILE A 15 -9.07 0.39 -4.52
N ASP A 16 -8.25 1.07 -5.32
CA ASP A 16 -7.12 0.41 -5.99
C ASP A 16 -6.18 -0.24 -4.99
N LEU A 17 -5.87 0.47 -3.92
CA LEU A 17 -4.97 -0.06 -2.90
C LEU A 17 -5.64 -1.12 -2.03
N GLU A 18 -6.94 -1.01 -1.82
CA GLU A 18 -7.66 -2.05 -1.08
C GLU A 18 -7.63 -3.38 -1.82
N VAL A 19 -7.74 -3.34 -3.14
CA VAL A 19 -7.62 -4.54 -3.96
C VAL A 19 -6.23 -5.13 -3.82
N LYS A 20 -5.21 -4.30 -3.91
CA LYS A 20 -3.83 -4.76 -3.79
C LYS A 20 -3.55 -5.31 -2.40
N LYS A 21 -4.10 -4.67 -1.38
CA LYS A 21 -3.98 -5.17 -0.02
C LYS A 21 -4.57 -6.57 0.11
N GLY A 22 -5.75 -6.77 -0.48
CA GLY A 22 -6.39 -8.08 -0.46
C GLY A 22 -5.57 -9.13 -1.17
N LEU A 23 -4.99 -8.79 -2.31
CA LEU A 23 -4.14 -9.72 -3.06
C LEU A 23 -2.93 -10.14 -2.23
N LEU A 24 -2.29 -9.19 -1.56
CA LEU A 24 -1.15 -9.50 -0.73
C LEU A 24 -1.53 -10.40 0.43
N ALA A 25 -2.68 -10.14 1.05
CA ALA A 25 -3.13 -10.94 2.17
C ALA A 25 -3.49 -12.36 1.77
N GLU A 26 -4.17 -12.53 0.63
CA GLU A 26 -4.64 -13.84 0.23
C GLU A 26 -3.59 -14.68 -0.46
N ASN A 27 -2.79 -14.05 -1.34
CA ASN A 27 -1.85 -14.81 -2.17
C ASN A 27 -0.48 -14.93 -1.55
N HIS A 28 -0.10 -13.97 -0.71
CA HIS A 28 1.24 -13.92 -0.15
C HIS A 28 1.26 -13.88 1.37
N GLN A 29 0.08 -13.83 1.97
CA GLN A 29 -0.04 -13.74 3.43
C GLN A 29 0.75 -12.56 4.00
N ILE A 30 0.76 -11.46 3.25
CA ILE A 30 1.45 -10.24 3.66
C ILE A 30 0.42 -9.27 4.24
N GLN A 31 0.69 -8.81 5.44
CA GLN A 31 -0.16 -7.81 6.07
C GLN A 31 0.19 -6.43 5.56
N ALA A 32 -0.80 -5.69 5.10
CA ALA A 32 -0.60 -4.36 4.55
C ALA A 32 -1.53 -3.36 5.21
N VAL A 33 -1.15 -2.08 5.15
CA VAL A 33 -1.95 -0.99 5.70
C VAL A 33 -2.13 0.06 4.61
N VAL A 34 -3.36 0.52 4.44
CA VAL A 34 -3.67 1.60 3.51
C VAL A 34 -3.84 2.89 4.31
N MET A 35 -3.13 3.92 3.92
CA MET A 35 -3.21 5.22 4.58
C MET A 35 -3.66 6.28 3.58
N ASN A 36 -4.56 7.13 4.03
CA ASN A 36 -5.05 8.25 3.23
C ASN A 36 -4.29 9.50 3.63
N LYS A 37 -3.50 10.02 2.70
CA LYS A 37 -2.80 11.28 2.93
C LYS A 37 -3.44 12.37 2.09
N LYS A 38 -4.32 13.12 2.72
CA LYS A 38 -4.98 14.23 2.06
C LYS A 38 -4.12 15.47 2.10
N VAL A 39 -3.95 16.07 0.94
CA VAL A 39 -3.40 17.42 0.87
C VAL A 39 -4.59 18.34 0.84
N SER A 40 -4.90 18.94 1.98
CA SER A 40 -6.15 19.65 2.19
C SER A 40 -6.36 20.84 1.27
N ALA A 41 -5.30 21.45 0.78
CA ALA A 41 -5.41 22.67 -0.01
C ALA A 41 -6.02 22.44 -1.38
N TYR A 42 -5.88 21.24 -1.94
CA TYR A 42 -6.31 20.97 -3.30
C TYR A 42 -7.26 19.78 -3.41
N ASP A 43 -7.67 19.25 -2.30
CA ASP A 43 -8.53 18.08 -2.29
C ASP A 43 -7.97 16.93 -3.12
N LEU A 44 -6.66 16.89 -3.23
CA LEU A 44 -5.97 15.81 -3.93
C LEU A 44 -5.60 14.75 -2.91
N GLY A 45 -6.45 13.76 -2.81
CA GLY A 45 -6.16 12.64 -1.92
C GLY A 45 -5.14 11.71 -2.55
N VAL A 46 -4.12 11.38 -1.80
CA VAL A 46 -3.18 10.34 -2.19
C VAL A 46 -3.28 9.25 -1.17
N TRP A 47 -3.53 8.04 -1.65
CA TRP A 47 -3.59 6.87 -0.81
C TRP A 47 -2.27 6.14 -0.91
N GLU A 48 -1.79 5.61 0.21
CA GLU A 48 -0.51 4.93 0.25
C GLU A 48 -0.67 3.56 0.88
N LEU A 49 0.05 2.59 0.32
CA LEU A 49 0.03 1.22 0.78
C LEU A 49 1.37 0.89 1.41
N TYR A 50 1.33 0.43 2.66
CA TYR A 50 2.51 0.08 3.41
C TYR A 50 2.49 -1.38 3.78
N VAL A 51 3.66 -2.02 3.77
CA VAL A 51 3.83 -3.36 4.30
C VAL A 51 4.98 -3.35 5.29
N HIS A 52 5.07 -4.41 6.07
CA HIS A 52 6.17 -4.55 7.00
C HIS A 52 7.47 -4.67 6.24
N GLU A 53 8.56 -4.14 6.81
CA GLU A 53 9.86 -4.13 6.16
C GLU A 53 10.29 -5.52 5.68
N LYS A 54 10.05 -6.53 6.48
CA LYS A 54 10.45 -7.90 6.13
C LYS A 54 9.73 -8.43 4.91
N ASP A 55 8.57 -7.87 4.57
CA ASP A 55 7.77 -8.31 3.44
C ASP A 55 7.87 -7.37 2.25
N SER A 56 8.68 -6.33 2.34
CA SER A 56 8.68 -5.27 1.33
C SER A 56 9.13 -5.76 -0.04
N GLU A 57 10.15 -6.61 -0.09
CA GLU A 57 10.62 -7.11 -1.38
C GLU A 57 9.59 -8.00 -2.05
N GLU A 58 8.99 -8.90 -1.30
CA GLU A 58 7.97 -9.79 -1.84
C GLU A 58 6.76 -9.00 -2.29
N ALA A 59 6.37 -7.99 -1.51
CA ALA A 59 5.24 -7.15 -1.87
C ALA A 59 5.50 -6.37 -3.16
N LYS A 60 6.69 -5.84 -3.32
CA LYS A 60 7.05 -5.11 -4.54
C LYS A 60 7.01 -6.00 -5.75
N ILE A 61 7.51 -7.22 -5.61
CA ILE A 61 7.48 -8.19 -6.71
C ILE A 61 6.04 -8.55 -7.05
N ALA A 62 5.23 -8.82 -6.04
CA ALA A 62 3.84 -9.19 -6.24
C ALA A 62 3.06 -8.08 -6.93
N LEU A 63 3.26 -6.84 -6.53
CA LEU A 63 2.54 -5.71 -7.11
C LEU A 63 3.04 -5.35 -8.49
N ALA A 64 4.27 -5.67 -8.80
CA ALA A 64 4.82 -5.37 -10.12
C ALA A 64 4.21 -6.24 -11.22
N TRP A 65 3.53 -7.32 -10.85
CA TRP A 65 2.88 -8.20 -11.81
C TRP A 65 1.58 -7.62 -12.36
N ASP A 66 1.05 -6.62 -11.70
CA ASP A 66 -0.14 -5.94 -12.17
C ASP A 66 0.22 -4.81 -13.10
#